data_b2c7a0e1af0774d2b564ece29ffeeffb
#
_entry.id   b2c7a0e1af0774d2b564ece29ffeeffb
#
_cell.length_a   1.000
_cell.length_b   1.000
_cell.length_c   1.000
_cell.angle_alpha   90.00
_cell.angle_beta   90.00
_cell.angle_gamma   90.00
#
_symmetry.space_group_name_H-M   'P 1'
#
loop_
_entity.id
_entity.type
_entity.pdbx_description
1 polymer ?
#
loop_
_entity_poly.entity_id
_entity_poly.type
_entity_poly.pdbx_seq_one_letter_code
_entity_poly.pdbx_strand_id
1 'polypeptide(L)'
;MVNQPNRVKESKIDMNLEWTIGCRPSELSPHEKMQVIDLFEKQTGEQYTIHSLNSLNIPEWYGNLLLRDSITKTIKGVFWSHPVGHESVRIAAFVLSDETQNQGIGTSIWSHCVNLFLEQGYQTLRLEVRSDNERALSFYQHRGLIISETLTGYYAAGPGYLMTGRLPSMLNVSTE
;
A
#
# COMPACT_ATOMS: atom_id res chain seq x y z
N MET A 1 43.95 14.83 -23.92
CA MET A 1 43.59 14.07 -22.73
C MET A 1 42.39 14.74 -22.09
N VAL A 2 41.18 14.19 -22.31
CA VAL A 2 39.94 14.76 -21.79
C VAL A 2 39.59 13.98 -20.51
N ASN A 3 39.63 14.68 -19.37
CA ASN A 3 39.21 14.12 -18.08
C ASN A 3 37.72 13.76 -18.10
N GLN A 4 37.40 12.49 -17.90
CA GLN A 4 36.05 12.04 -17.65
C GLN A 4 35.65 12.46 -16.20
N PRO A 5 34.44 13.01 -15.99
CA PRO A 5 33.96 13.30 -14.65
C PRO A 5 33.67 12.00 -13.92
N ASN A 6 34.20 11.87 -12.71
CA ASN A 6 33.92 10.81 -11.76
C ASN A 6 32.38 10.66 -11.56
N ARG A 7 31.83 9.54 -12.00
CA ARG A 7 30.51 9.09 -11.57
C ARG A 7 30.58 8.82 -10.07
N VAL A 8 30.00 9.71 -9.29
CA VAL A 8 29.68 9.44 -7.89
C VAL A 8 28.76 8.22 -7.90
N LYS A 9 29.23 7.10 -7.36
CA LYS A 9 28.40 5.94 -7.07
C LYS A 9 27.41 6.40 -6.00
N GLU A 10 26.12 6.52 -6.38
CA GLU A 10 25.04 6.58 -5.42
C GLU A 10 25.14 5.32 -4.56
N SER A 11 25.49 5.49 -3.30
CA SER A 11 25.47 4.42 -2.32
C SER A 11 24.01 4.00 -2.18
N LYS A 12 23.67 2.78 -2.62
CA LYS A 12 22.43 2.13 -2.18
C LYS A 12 22.46 2.16 -0.67
N ILE A 13 21.55 2.91 -0.06
CA ILE A 13 21.31 2.86 1.37
C ILE A 13 20.74 1.45 1.60
N ASP A 14 21.50 0.61 2.27
CA ASP A 14 21.08 -0.73 2.68
C ASP A 14 20.03 -0.54 3.78
N MET A 15 18.77 -0.38 3.38
CA MET A 15 17.66 -0.23 4.31
C MET A 15 17.32 -1.61 4.87
N ASN A 16 17.52 -1.78 6.16
CA ASN A 16 17.08 -2.97 6.88
C ASN A 16 15.55 -2.90 7.09
N LEU A 17 14.78 -3.30 6.09
CA LEU A 17 13.33 -3.21 6.09
C LEU A 17 12.71 -4.50 6.61
N GLU A 18 11.71 -4.37 7.48
CA GLU A 18 10.90 -5.48 7.98
C GLU A 18 9.41 -5.14 7.96
N TRP A 19 8.57 -6.13 7.63
CA TRP A 19 7.13 -6.04 7.75
C TRP A 19 6.68 -6.56 9.12
N THR A 20 5.91 -5.75 9.84
CA THR A 20 5.22 -6.14 11.08
C THR A 20 3.77 -6.45 10.80
N ILE A 21 3.31 -7.64 11.18
CA ILE A 21 1.94 -8.13 10.95
C ILE A 21 1.01 -7.66 12.08
N GLY A 22 -0.26 -7.40 11.73
CA GLY A 22 -1.37 -7.21 12.66
C GLY A 22 -1.56 -5.79 13.18
N CYS A 23 -0.69 -4.85 12.83
CA CYS A 23 -0.73 -3.50 13.38
C CYS A 23 -1.79 -2.62 12.69
N ARG A 24 -2.78 -2.17 13.45
CA ARG A 24 -3.88 -1.28 13.00
C ARG A 24 -3.70 0.14 13.54
N PRO A 25 -4.39 1.15 12.95
CA PRO A 25 -4.21 2.56 13.32
C PRO A 25 -4.36 2.85 14.82
N SER A 26 -5.33 2.22 15.48
CA SER A 26 -5.61 2.46 16.92
C SER A 26 -4.49 1.99 17.87
N GLU A 27 -3.61 1.09 17.40
CA GLU A 27 -2.52 0.51 18.19
C GLU A 27 -1.21 1.28 18.05
N LEU A 28 -1.13 2.17 17.08
CA LEU A 28 0.05 2.99 16.85
C LEU A 28 0.24 4.00 17.97
N SER A 29 1.48 4.19 18.40
CA SER A 29 1.87 5.29 19.28
C SER A 29 1.57 6.66 18.62
N PRO A 30 1.45 7.75 19.40
CA PRO A 30 1.25 9.08 18.83
C PRO A 30 2.31 9.46 17.79
N HIS A 31 3.57 9.09 18.03
CA HIS A 31 4.67 9.34 17.11
C HIS A 31 4.53 8.56 15.79
N GLU A 32 4.17 7.27 15.87
CA GLU A 32 3.93 6.45 14.68
C GLU A 32 2.72 6.93 13.88
N LYS A 33 1.66 7.41 14.56
CA LYS A 33 0.51 8.03 13.88
C LYS A 33 0.92 9.24 13.05
N MET A 34 1.79 10.10 13.59
CA MET A 34 2.32 11.23 12.83
C MET A 34 3.13 10.78 11.61
N GLN A 35 3.98 9.78 11.76
CA GLN A 35 4.73 9.23 10.62
C GLN A 35 3.80 8.67 9.52
N VAL A 36 2.72 7.99 9.88
CA VAL A 36 1.73 7.49 8.92
C VAL A 36 0.98 8.64 8.23
N ILE A 37 0.58 9.66 8.98
CA ILE A 37 -0.09 10.85 8.44
C ILE A 37 0.82 11.55 7.42
N ASP A 38 2.09 11.80 7.78
CA ASP A 38 3.08 12.42 6.88
C ASP A 38 3.32 11.57 5.63
N LEU A 39 3.37 10.24 5.80
CA LEU A 39 3.52 9.31 4.68
C LEU A 39 2.32 9.39 3.72
N PHE A 40 1.10 9.40 4.24
CA PHE A 40 -0.12 9.49 3.43
C PHE A 40 -0.19 10.83 2.70
N GLU A 41 0.02 11.95 3.40
CA GLU A 41 0.01 13.28 2.78
C GLU A 41 1.04 13.36 1.66
N LYS A 42 2.25 12.91 1.90
CA LYS A 42 3.35 12.96 0.92
C LYS A 42 3.06 12.09 -0.31
N GLN A 43 2.51 10.88 -0.13
CA GLN A 43 2.38 9.91 -1.21
C GLN A 43 1.04 9.97 -1.93
N THR A 44 -0.02 10.37 -1.25
CA THR A 44 -1.38 10.38 -1.81
C THR A 44 -2.00 11.78 -1.89
N GLY A 45 -1.42 12.76 -1.19
CA GLY A 45 -2.01 14.09 -1.03
C GLY A 45 -3.22 14.13 -0.08
N GLU A 46 -3.55 13.01 0.56
CA GLU A 46 -4.67 12.92 1.50
C GLU A 46 -4.23 13.40 2.87
N GLN A 47 -4.99 14.35 3.42
CA GLN A 47 -4.71 14.92 4.73
C GLN A 47 -5.52 14.17 5.80
N TYR A 48 -4.81 13.50 6.69
CA TYR A 48 -5.38 12.87 7.87
C TYR A 48 -5.05 13.67 9.12
N THR A 49 -5.96 13.61 10.09
CA THR A 49 -5.68 13.99 11.48
C THR A 49 -5.52 12.73 12.32
N ILE A 50 -4.98 12.84 13.52
CA ILE A 50 -4.94 11.70 14.46
C ILE A 50 -6.35 11.15 14.71
N HIS A 51 -7.36 12.03 14.78
CA HIS A 51 -8.75 11.62 14.96
C HIS A 51 -9.27 10.83 13.76
N SER A 52 -9.09 11.32 12.54
CA SER A 52 -9.55 10.62 11.34
C SER A 52 -8.79 9.30 11.12
N LEU A 53 -7.50 9.25 11.44
CA LEU A 53 -6.72 8.03 11.38
C LEU A 53 -7.25 6.97 12.38
N ASN A 54 -7.56 7.37 13.61
CA ASN A 54 -8.14 6.49 14.61
C ASN A 54 -9.56 6.02 14.25
N SER A 55 -10.28 6.80 13.44
CA SER A 55 -11.63 6.47 12.97
C SER A 55 -11.64 5.48 11.80
N LEU A 56 -10.47 5.15 11.25
CA LEU A 56 -10.37 4.07 10.27
C LEU A 56 -10.72 2.75 10.96
N ASN A 57 -11.84 2.15 10.54
CA ASN A 57 -12.34 0.91 11.12
C ASN A 57 -11.58 -0.30 10.55
N ILE A 58 -10.30 -0.38 10.85
CA ILE A 58 -9.43 -1.49 10.46
C ILE A 58 -9.43 -2.51 11.59
N PRO A 59 -9.92 -3.74 11.37
CA PRO A 59 -9.91 -4.80 12.37
C PRO A 59 -8.50 -5.33 12.62
N GLU A 60 -8.31 -6.01 13.73
CA GLU A 60 -7.11 -6.81 13.95
C GLU A 60 -7.19 -8.07 13.09
N TRP A 61 -6.25 -8.21 12.14
CA TRP A 61 -6.11 -9.41 11.33
C TRP A 61 -4.79 -9.42 10.56
N TYR A 62 -4.43 -10.56 9.99
CA TYR A 62 -3.11 -10.84 9.38
C TYR A 62 -2.82 -10.01 8.10
N GLY A 63 -3.84 -9.49 7.45
CA GLY A 63 -3.72 -8.65 6.25
C GLY A 63 -3.37 -7.19 6.55
N ASN A 64 -3.04 -6.85 7.80
CA ASN A 64 -2.55 -5.53 8.20
C ASN A 64 -1.05 -5.59 8.44
N LEU A 65 -0.31 -4.76 7.71
CA LEU A 65 1.15 -4.77 7.70
C LEU A 65 1.71 -3.36 7.80
N LEU A 66 2.79 -3.20 8.55
CA LEU A 66 3.60 -1.99 8.58
C LEU A 66 5.04 -2.32 8.19
N LEU A 67 5.57 -1.59 7.20
CA LEU A 67 6.97 -1.63 6.84
C LEU A 67 7.74 -0.64 7.70
N ARG A 68 8.74 -1.12 8.39
CA ARG A 68 9.64 -0.31 9.20
C ARG A 68 11.09 -0.51 8.79
N ASP A 69 11.87 0.53 8.93
CA ASP A 69 13.31 0.38 9.04
C ASP A 69 13.63 -0.24 10.41
N SER A 70 14.32 -1.38 10.43
CA SER A 70 14.56 -2.14 11.65
C SER A 70 15.53 -1.45 12.62
N ILE A 71 16.35 -0.51 12.14
CA ILE A 71 17.31 0.26 12.91
C ILE A 71 16.65 1.51 13.49
N THR A 72 16.11 2.36 12.62
CA THR A 72 15.56 3.66 13.02
C THR A 72 14.13 3.57 13.55
N LYS A 73 13.45 2.44 13.32
CA LYS A 73 12.03 2.20 13.60
C LYS A 73 11.08 3.13 12.85
N THR A 74 11.57 3.85 11.86
CA THR A 74 10.77 4.74 11.02
C THR A 74 9.84 3.93 10.14
N ILE A 75 8.57 4.33 10.05
CA ILE A 75 7.57 3.71 9.17
C ILE A 75 7.88 4.12 7.72
N LYS A 76 8.05 3.12 6.86
CA LYS A 76 8.36 3.23 5.44
C LYS A 76 7.22 2.80 4.52
N GLY A 77 6.22 2.12 5.07
CA GLY A 77 5.06 1.68 4.32
C GLY A 77 3.93 1.16 5.18
N VAL A 78 2.75 1.17 4.59
CA VAL A 78 1.50 0.70 5.19
C VAL A 78 0.79 -0.17 4.18
N PHE A 79 0.30 -1.32 4.60
CA PHE A 79 -0.68 -2.12 3.90
C PHE A 79 -1.79 -2.48 4.88
N TRP A 80 -2.93 -1.82 4.77
CA TRP A 80 -4.10 -2.10 5.59
C TRP A 80 -5.22 -2.63 4.73
N SER A 81 -5.81 -3.71 5.20
CA SER A 81 -6.92 -4.37 4.54
C SER A 81 -7.91 -4.92 5.56
N HIS A 82 -9.07 -5.29 5.11
CA HIS A 82 -10.05 -5.97 5.96
C HIS A 82 -11.02 -6.81 5.13
N PRO A 83 -11.54 -7.90 5.71
CA PRO A 83 -12.62 -8.65 5.10
C PRO A 83 -13.88 -7.82 4.89
N VAL A 84 -14.57 -8.07 3.79
CA VAL A 84 -15.88 -7.49 3.48
C VAL A 84 -16.81 -8.63 3.04
N GLY A 85 -17.75 -8.98 3.89
CA GLY A 85 -18.56 -10.19 3.69
C GLY A 85 -17.71 -11.45 3.82
N HIS A 86 -18.13 -12.53 3.15
CA HIS A 86 -17.49 -13.84 3.29
C HIS A 86 -16.43 -14.14 2.23
N GLU A 87 -16.43 -13.42 1.11
CA GLU A 87 -15.61 -13.76 -0.05
C GLU A 87 -14.66 -12.64 -0.51
N SER A 88 -14.79 -11.46 0.06
CA SER A 88 -14.05 -10.28 -0.41
C SER A 88 -13.11 -9.72 0.65
N VAL A 89 -11.96 -9.20 0.19
CA VAL A 89 -11.08 -8.34 0.97
C VAL A 89 -11.05 -6.95 0.36
N ARG A 90 -11.13 -5.92 1.20
CA ARG A 90 -10.89 -4.53 0.79
C ARG A 90 -9.51 -4.09 1.25
N ILE A 91 -8.70 -3.58 0.32
CA ILE A 91 -7.49 -2.83 0.67
C ILE A 91 -7.92 -1.41 1.01
N ALA A 92 -7.73 -1.02 2.27
CA ALA A 92 -8.05 0.32 2.75
C ALA A 92 -6.91 1.31 2.53
N ALA A 93 -5.65 0.85 2.59
CA ALA A 93 -4.47 1.64 2.30
C ALA A 93 -3.31 0.75 1.84
N PHE A 94 -2.61 1.18 0.79
CA PHE A 94 -1.33 0.61 0.38
C PHE A 94 -0.41 1.74 -0.06
N VAL A 95 0.50 2.11 0.80
CA VAL A 95 1.38 3.27 0.63
C VAL A 95 2.80 2.89 0.98
N LEU A 96 3.75 3.27 0.13
CA LEU A 96 5.20 3.08 0.34
C LEU A 96 5.91 4.42 0.21
N SER A 97 6.91 4.68 1.04
CA SER A 97 7.77 5.87 0.94
C SER A 97 8.57 5.86 -0.37
N ASP A 98 8.95 7.04 -0.88
CA ASP A 98 9.69 7.18 -2.15
C ASP A 98 10.94 6.31 -2.20
N GLU A 99 11.67 6.27 -1.10
CA GLU A 99 12.92 5.53 -0.97
C GLU A 99 12.75 4.01 -1.04
N THR A 100 11.54 3.49 -0.76
CA THR A 100 11.21 2.05 -0.81
C THR A 100 10.52 1.64 -2.10
N GLN A 101 10.13 2.60 -2.92
CA GLN A 101 9.50 2.36 -4.21
C GLN A 101 10.52 1.89 -5.26
N ASN A 102 10.04 1.22 -6.32
CA ASN A 102 10.85 0.70 -7.43
C ASN A 102 11.94 -0.32 -7.02
N GLN A 103 11.80 -0.96 -5.87
CA GLN A 103 12.73 -1.98 -5.35
C GLN A 103 12.09 -3.38 -5.28
N GLY A 104 10.92 -3.57 -5.89
CA GLY A 104 10.19 -4.83 -5.83
C GLY A 104 9.41 -5.07 -4.53
N ILE A 105 9.54 -4.19 -3.54
CA ILE A 105 8.90 -4.32 -2.22
C ILE A 105 7.37 -4.36 -2.36
N GLY A 106 6.80 -3.45 -3.15
CA GLY A 106 5.35 -3.43 -3.38
C GLY A 106 4.83 -4.71 -4.05
N THR A 107 5.59 -5.26 -4.99
CA THR A 107 5.25 -6.53 -5.65
C THR A 107 5.34 -7.71 -4.67
N SER A 108 6.38 -7.75 -3.85
CA SER A 108 6.58 -8.81 -2.87
C SER A 108 5.45 -8.85 -1.85
N ILE A 109 5.10 -7.69 -1.25
CA ILE A 109 4.03 -7.65 -0.25
C ILE A 109 2.66 -7.92 -0.86
N TRP A 110 2.40 -7.45 -2.09
CA TRP A 110 1.19 -7.77 -2.83
C TRP A 110 1.01 -9.28 -2.99
N SER A 111 2.04 -9.98 -3.48
CA SER A 111 2.01 -11.42 -3.67
C SER A 111 1.81 -12.17 -2.35
N HIS A 112 2.46 -11.72 -1.28
CA HIS A 112 2.27 -12.28 0.07
C HIS A 112 0.82 -12.14 0.52
N CYS A 113 0.23 -10.95 0.40
CA CYS A 113 -1.14 -10.70 0.83
C CYS A 113 -2.17 -11.46 -0.03
N VAL A 114 -1.98 -11.53 -1.35
CA VAL A 114 -2.87 -12.31 -2.24
C VAL A 114 -2.88 -13.78 -1.84
N ASN A 115 -1.71 -14.37 -1.60
CA ASN A 115 -1.61 -15.76 -1.13
C ASN A 115 -2.31 -15.94 0.21
N LEU A 116 -2.06 -15.05 1.17
CA LEU A 116 -2.70 -15.08 2.49
C LEU A 116 -4.22 -15.03 2.37
N PHE A 117 -4.77 -14.13 1.54
CA PHE A 117 -6.22 -14.00 1.34
C PHE A 117 -6.82 -15.26 0.73
N LEU A 118 -6.15 -15.87 -0.25
CA LEU A 118 -6.57 -17.13 -0.85
C LEU A 118 -6.56 -18.29 0.15
N GLU A 119 -5.51 -18.40 0.97
CA GLU A 119 -5.41 -19.40 2.04
C GLU A 119 -6.53 -19.27 3.07
N GLN A 120 -7.01 -18.04 3.31
CA GLN A 120 -8.16 -17.76 4.17
C GLN A 120 -9.52 -17.96 3.47
N GLY A 121 -9.54 -18.36 2.19
CA GLY A 121 -10.76 -18.68 1.44
C GLY A 121 -11.41 -17.50 0.72
N TYR A 122 -10.78 -16.32 0.72
CA TYR A 122 -11.30 -15.17 -0.03
C TYR A 122 -11.12 -15.36 -1.53
N GLN A 123 -12.04 -14.83 -2.32
CA GLN A 123 -12.10 -15.01 -3.78
C GLN A 123 -11.90 -13.70 -4.55
N THR A 124 -12.24 -12.59 -3.93
CA THR A 124 -12.23 -11.27 -4.59
C THR A 124 -11.50 -10.23 -3.75
N LEU A 125 -10.95 -9.26 -4.46
CA LEU A 125 -10.28 -8.10 -3.87
C LEU A 125 -10.88 -6.84 -4.44
N ARG A 126 -11.02 -5.81 -3.60
CA ARG A 126 -11.45 -4.48 -4.02
C ARG A 126 -10.64 -3.39 -3.31
N LEU A 127 -10.55 -2.25 -3.96
CA LEU A 127 -9.92 -1.03 -3.43
C LEU A 127 -10.49 0.20 -4.11
N GLU A 128 -10.34 1.34 -3.47
CA GLU A 128 -10.61 2.65 -4.05
C GLU A 128 -9.28 3.35 -4.35
N VAL A 129 -9.21 4.05 -5.48
CA VAL A 129 -8.04 4.79 -5.91
C VAL A 129 -8.45 6.08 -6.60
N ARG A 130 -7.68 7.15 -6.41
CA ARG A 130 -7.91 8.43 -7.12
C ARG A 130 -7.69 8.24 -8.61
N SER A 131 -8.54 8.88 -9.42
CA SER A 131 -8.46 8.78 -10.89
C SER A 131 -7.20 9.41 -11.48
N ASP A 132 -6.56 10.33 -10.77
CA ASP A 132 -5.31 10.98 -11.16
C ASP A 132 -4.04 10.26 -10.66
N ASN A 133 -4.18 9.18 -9.89
CA ASN A 133 -3.04 8.35 -9.45
C ASN A 133 -2.71 7.28 -10.49
N GLU A 134 -2.17 7.72 -11.64
CA GLU A 134 -1.83 6.84 -12.77
C GLU A 134 -0.90 5.69 -12.39
N ARG A 135 0.02 5.94 -11.47
CA ARG A 135 0.96 4.92 -10.99
C ARG A 135 0.25 3.79 -10.25
N ALA A 136 -0.63 4.13 -9.32
CA ALA A 136 -1.41 3.13 -8.58
C ALA A 136 -2.38 2.39 -9.51
N LEU A 137 -3.05 3.11 -10.41
CA LEU A 137 -3.93 2.52 -11.42
C LEU A 137 -3.19 1.48 -12.27
N SER A 138 -2.03 1.86 -12.82
CA SER A 138 -1.18 0.96 -13.59
C SER A 138 -0.74 -0.26 -12.77
N PHE A 139 -0.31 -0.04 -11.52
CA PHE A 139 0.08 -1.13 -10.61
C PHE A 139 -1.02 -2.16 -10.41
N TYR A 140 -2.26 -1.70 -10.17
CA TYR A 140 -3.40 -2.58 -9.92
C TYR A 140 -3.93 -3.24 -11.19
N GLN A 141 -3.98 -2.52 -12.31
CA GLN A 141 -4.40 -3.08 -13.61
C GLN A 141 -3.47 -4.21 -14.07
N HIS A 142 -2.15 -4.04 -13.95
CA HIS A 142 -1.17 -5.09 -14.25
C HIS A 142 -1.34 -6.34 -13.36
N ARG A 143 -2.04 -6.22 -12.24
CA ARG A 143 -2.34 -7.32 -11.31
C ARG A 143 -3.75 -7.88 -11.45
N GLY A 144 -4.44 -7.52 -12.52
CA GLY A 144 -5.74 -8.08 -12.88
C GLY A 144 -6.94 -7.40 -12.21
N LEU A 145 -6.77 -6.23 -11.60
CA LEU A 145 -7.91 -5.42 -11.17
C LEU A 145 -8.44 -4.59 -12.35
N ILE A 146 -9.75 -4.45 -12.39
CA ILE A 146 -10.46 -3.62 -13.37
C ILE A 146 -11.22 -2.50 -12.66
N ILE A 147 -11.40 -1.37 -13.33
CA ILE A 147 -12.29 -0.32 -12.85
C ILE A 147 -13.71 -0.81 -12.98
N SER A 148 -14.41 -0.94 -11.85
CA SER A 148 -15.80 -1.40 -11.79
C SER A 148 -16.79 -0.25 -11.62
N GLU A 149 -16.36 0.87 -11.02
CA GLU A 149 -17.22 2.02 -10.75
C GLU A 149 -16.40 3.31 -10.68
N THR A 150 -17.02 4.44 -11.11
CA THR A 150 -16.47 5.78 -10.90
C THR A 150 -17.09 6.39 -9.63
N LEU A 151 -16.24 6.82 -8.70
CA LEU A 151 -16.64 7.38 -7.42
C LEU A 151 -16.59 8.90 -7.46
N THR A 152 -17.74 9.54 -7.61
CA THR A 152 -17.85 11.00 -7.61
C THR A 152 -17.98 11.51 -6.17
N GLY A 153 -17.18 12.52 -5.79
CA GLY A 153 -17.23 13.12 -4.45
C GLY A 153 -16.65 12.26 -3.33
N TYR A 154 -15.98 11.15 -3.65
CA TYR A 154 -15.33 10.28 -2.67
C TYR A 154 -14.04 10.91 -2.13
N TYR A 155 -13.24 11.51 -3.00
CA TYR A 155 -12.04 12.25 -2.64
C TYR A 155 -12.25 13.75 -2.73
N ALA A 156 -11.67 14.51 -1.79
CA ALA A 156 -11.74 15.99 -1.82
C ALA A 156 -11.07 16.58 -3.07
N ALA A 157 -10.06 15.91 -3.60
CA ALA A 157 -9.28 16.38 -4.75
C ALA A 157 -9.85 15.97 -6.11
N GLY A 158 -10.95 15.23 -6.18
CA GLY A 158 -11.56 14.81 -7.44
C GLY A 158 -12.18 13.41 -7.41
N PRO A 159 -12.54 12.87 -8.59
CA PRO A 159 -13.13 11.55 -8.66
C PRO A 159 -12.13 10.43 -8.33
N GLY A 160 -12.67 9.30 -7.95
CA GLY A 160 -11.93 8.06 -7.77
C GLY A 160 -12.54 6.92 -8.56
N TYR A 161 -11.91 5.78 -8.48
CA TYR A 161 -12.37 4.51 -9.04
C TYR A 161 -12.46 3.45 -7.97
N LEU A 162 -13.54 2.69 -7.98
CA LEU A 162 -13.57 1.39 -7.35
C LEU A 162 -12.94 0.39 -8.32
N MET A 163 -11.91 -0.30 -7.89
CA MET A 163 -11.28 -1.38 -8.64
C MET A 163 -11.57 -2.71 -7.97
N THR A 164 -11.85 -3.73 -8.78
CA THR A 164 -12.15 -5.07 -8.30
C THR A 164 -11.41 -6.12 -9.13
N GLY A 165 -11.12 -7.27 -8.53
CA GLY A 165 -10.49 -8.37 -9.22
C GLY A 165 -10.66 -9.70 -8.49
N ARG A 166 -10.47 -10.82 -9.21
CA ARG A 166 -10.50 -12.16 -8.64
C ARG A 166 -9.12 -12.54 -8.15
N LEU A 167 -8.99 -12.89 -6.88
CA LEU A 167 -7.71 -13.28 -6.28
C LEU A 167 -6.99 -14.43 -7.01
N PRO A 168 -7.67 -15.52 -7.43
CA PRO A 168 -6.98 -16.59 -8.17
C PRO A 168 -6.33 -16.14 -9.48
N SER A 169 -6.90 -15.14 -10.14
CA SER A 169 -6.35 -14.61 -11.40
C SER A 169 -5.07 -13.80 -11.18
N MET A 170 -4.85 -13.29 -9.97
CA MET A 170 -3.70 -12.44 -9.63
C MET A 170 -2.40 -13.22 -9.42
N LEU A 171 -2.49 -14.54 -9.22
CA LEU A 171 -1.32 -15.42 -9.09
C LEU A 171 -0.64 -15.69 -10.44
N ASN A 172 -1.36 -15.54 -11.54
CA ASN A 172 -0.91 -15.87 -12.88
C ASN A 172 -0.30 -14.67 -13.65
N VAL A 173 -0.18 -13.53 -12.99
CA VAL A 173 0.47 -12.35 -13.56
C VAL A 173 1.97 -12.56 -13.45
N SER A 174 2.57 -13.06 -14.54
CA SER A 174 4.02 -13.21 -14.68
C SER A 174 4.71 -11.88 -14.40
N THR A 175 5.73 -11.94 -13.59
CA THR A 175 6.69 -10.83 -13.41
C THR A 175 7.48 -10.67 -14.70
N GLU A 176 7.00 -9.83 -15.63
CA GLU A 176 7.82 -9.24 -16.70
C GLU A 176 8.30 -7.85 -16.27
#